data_e4b245a092cf23b7cd60514e8bca640b
#
_entry.id   e4b245a092cf23b7cd60514e8bca640b
#
_cell.length_a   1.000
_cell.length_b   1.000
_cell.length_c   1.000
_cell.angle_alpha   90.00
_cell.angle_beta   90.00
_cell.angle_gamma   90.00
#
_symmetry.space_group_name_H-M   'P 1'
#
loop_
_entity.id
_entity.type
_entity.pdbx_description
1 polymer ?
#
loop_
_entity_poly.entity_id
_entity_poly.type
_entity_poly.pdbx_seq_one_letter_code
_entity_poly.pdbx_strand_id
1 'polypeptide(L)'
;EAGSAPTRAGNYLLKVFLNDDTTQLAFTRRVLIASKKVSITAQVRQPFDGQLLRTHQQLQIGVTPVQGLGSQFTPTELNVWLLQNRSWQQAKVQRTPTLFRGNYFEYTDESFSLFPAGQEWRWVDLRSFRLRSERVDRIEDSDSTARVDIWVNPDYPREGKMSLLNRDIDGIYIVESRDNPNSQLQG
;
A
#
# COMPACT_ATOMS: atom_id res chain seq x y z
N GLU A 1 25.85 -1.71 -19.24
CA GLU A 1 26.58 -1.10 -18.11
C GLU A 1 26.02 -1.68 -16.83
N ALA A 2 26.89 -2.29 -16.01
CA ALA A 2 26.48 -2.77 -14.70
C ALA A 2 26.06 -1.56 -13.85
N GLY A 3 24.76 -1.42 -13.61
CA GLY A 3 24.19 -0.30 -12.90
C GLY A 3 24.81 -0.15 -11.51
N SER A 4 25.20 1.04 -11.16
CA SER A 4 25.73 1.42 -9.87
C SER A 4 24.62 1.31 -8.83
N ALA A 5 24.51 0.16 -8.16
CA ALA A 5 23.56 -0.03 -7.06
C ALA A 5 24.05 0.72 -5.80
N PRO A 6 23.16 1.31 -5.00
CA PRO A 6 23.55 1.92 -3.73
C PRO A 6 24.19 0.89 -2.80
N THR A 7 25.36 1.21 -2.28
CA THR A 7 26.14 0.32 -1.40
C THR A 7 25.85 0.49 0.09
N ARG A 8 25.08 1.53 0.46
CA ARG A 8 24.70 1.83 1.83
C ARG A 8 23.19 1.78 1.99
N ALA A 9 22.75 1.29 3.15
CA ALA A 9 21.35 1.38 3.54
C ALA A 9 20.97 2.85 3.81
N GLY A 10 19.74 3.21 3.42
CA GLY A 10 19.25 4.58 3.60
C GLY A 10 18.02 4.89 2.75
N ASN A 11 17.53 6.10 2.91
CA ASN A 11 16.43 6.66 2.14
C ASN A 11 17.00 7.50 1.00
N TYR A 12 16.68 7.12 -0.22
CA TYR A 12 17.17 7.77 -1.43
C TYR A 12 16.03 8.38 -2.23
N LEU A 13 16.34 9.41 -2.97
CA LEU A 13 15.45 9.98 -3.98
C LEU A 13 16.06 9.71 -5.36
N LEU A 14 15.44 8.80 -6.12
CA LEU A 14 15.76 8.60 -7.52
C LEU A 14 15.17 9.77 -8.33
N LYS A 15 16.01 10.45 -9.07
CA LYS A 15 15.60 11.47 -10.06
C LYS A 15 15.97 10.96 -11.44
N VAL A 16 15.02 10.96 -12.35
CA VAL A 16 15.24 10.57 -13.74
C VAL A 16 15.03 11.80 -14.62
N PHE A 17 15.98 12.06 -15.49
CA PHE A 17 16.00 13.20 -16.39
C PHE A 17 15.90 12.73 -17.84
N LEU A 18 15.33 13.56 -18.71
CA LEU A 18 15.21 13.29 -20.13
C LEU A 18 16.50 13.74 -20.87
N ASN A 19 16.91 12.97 -21.87
CA ASN A 19 17.97 13.32 -22.80
C ASN A 19 19.29 13.75 -22.13
N ASP A 20 19.65 13.16 -20.99
CA ASP A 20 20.81 13.54 -20.17
C ASP A 20 20.84 15.00 -19.71
N ASP A 21 19.71 15.72 -19.83
CA ASP A 21 19.56 17.10 -19.41
C ASP A 21 18.98 17.19 -17.99
N THR A 22 19.82 17.58 -17.03
CA THR A 22 19.44 17.69 -15.60
C THR A 22 18.39 18.76 -15.31
N THR A 23 18.07 19.63 -16.29
CA THR A 23 16.99 20.61 -16.16
C THR A 23 15.63 20.02 -16.54
N GLN A 24 15.60 18.90 -17.27
CA GLN A 24 14.39 18.23 -17.74
C GLN A 24 14.06 17.01 -16.87
N LEU A 25 13.52 17.27 -15.69
CA LEU A 25 13.11 16.20 -14.76
C LEU A 25 11.89 15.45 -15.30
N ALA A 26 12.04 14.13 -15.59
CA ALA A 26 10.95 13.25 -16.01
C ALA A 26 10.10 12.82 -14.83
N PHE A 27 10.74 12.24 -13.80
CA PHE A 27 10.05 11.87 -12.56
C PHE A 27 11.02 11.72 -11.40
N THR A 28 10.46 11.67 -10.19
CA THR A 28 11.16 11.31 -8.96
C THR A 28 10.51 10.11 -8.30
N ARG A 29 11.31 9.26 -7.65
CA ARG A 29 10.82 8.13 -6.87
C ARG A 29 11.62 7.95 -5.60
N ARG A 30 10.93 7.74 -4.47
CA ARG A 30 11.58 7.36 -3.22
C ARG A 30 12.00 5.89 -3.29
N VAL A 31 13.24 5.61 -2.91
CA VAL A 31 13.83 4.27 -2.87
C VAL A 31 14.39 4.02 -1.48
N LEU A 32 14.00 2.91 -0.88
CA LEU A 32 14.46 2.48 0.43
C LEU A 32 15.44 1.32 0.25
N ILE A 33 16.69 1.52 0.68
CA ILE A 33 17.72 0.47 0.69
C ILE A 33 17.86 -0.02 2.12
N ALA A 34 17.53 -1.29 2.35
CA ALA A 34 17.56 -1.89 3.67
C ALA A 34 18.83 -2.73 3.89
N SER A 35 19.37 -2.65 5.10
CA SER A 35 20.36 -3.60 5.61
C SER A 35 19.65 -4.58 6.53
N LYS A 36 19.76 -5.88 6.25
CA LYS A 36 19.06 -6.93 7.01
C LYS A 36 19.77 -7.20 8.35
N LYS A 37 19.48 -6.37 9.34
CA LYS A 37 19.99 -6.52 10.71
C LYS A 37 18.98 -7.14 11.67
N VAL A 38 17.70 -7.17 11.27
CA VAL A 38 16.58 -7.72 12.04
C VAL A 38 15.70 -8.59 11.16
N SER A 39 15.04 -9.56 11.75
CA SER A 39 13.91 -10.28 11.18
C SER A 39 12.64 -9.67 11.71
N ILE A 40 11.67 -9.41 10.84
CA ILE A 40 10.39 -8.82 11.19
C ILE A 40 9.29 -9.81 10.86
N THR A 41 8.41 -10.06 11.83
CA THR A 41 7.15 -10.78 11.63
C THR A 41 6.02 -9.78 11.77
N ALA A 42 5.03 -9.86 10.90
CA ALA A 42 3.85 -9.02 10.94
C ALA A 42 2.59 -9.85 10.75
N GLN A 43 1.61 -9.68 11.62
CA GLN A 43 0.32 -10.34 11.54
C GLN A 43 -0.79 -9.30 11.65
N VAL A 44 -1.75 -9.38 10.75
CA VAL A 44 -2.98 -8.60 10.84
C VAL A 44 -3.96 -9.34 11.73
N ARG A 45 -4.49 -8.66 12.72
CA ARG A 45 -5.47 -9.18 13.68
C ARG A 45 -6.70 -8.28 13.76
N GLN A 46 -7.75 -8.82 14.31
CA GLN A 46 -8.91 -8.02 14.70
C GLN A 46 -8.54 -7.20 15.95
N PRO A 47 -9.02 -5.94 16.04
CA PRO A 47 -8.90 -5.14 17.25
C PRO A 47 -9.60 -5.82 18.45
N PHE A 48 -9.12 -5.57 19.66
CA PHE A 48 -9.78 -6.05 20.88
C PHE A 48 -11.08 -5.32 21.15
N ASP A 49 -11.17 -4.03 20.77
CA ASP A 49 -12.40 -3.26 20.91
C ASP A 49 -13.47 -3.75 19.92
N GLY A 50 -14.59 -4.23 20.47
CA GLY A 50 -15.72 -4.72 19.69
C GLY A 50 -16.34 -3.67 18.75
N GLN A 51 -16.24 -2.39 19.06
CA GLN A 51 -16.72 -1.31 18.19
C GLN A 51 -15.87 -1.12 16.95
N LEU A 52 -14.59 -1.49 17.03
CA LEU A 52 -13.60 -1.33 15.95
C LEU A 52 -13.45 -2.58 15.08
N LEU A 53 -14.04 -3.70 15.45
CA LEU A 53 -13.91 -4.99 14.75
C LEU A 53 -14.24 -4.93 13.24
N ARG A 54 -15.15 -4.04 12.84
CA ARG A 54 -15.63 -3.94 11.45
C ARG A 54 -15.01 -2.78 10.68
N THR A 55 -14.34 -1.88 11.37
CA THR A 55 -13.85 -0.61 10.81
C THR A 55 -12.34 -0.46 10.87
N HIS A 56 -11.68 -1.29 11.67
CA HIS A 56 -10.23 -1.22 11.89
C HIS A 56 -9.59 -2.60 11.81
N GLN A 57 -8.29 -2.59 11.59
CA GLN A 57 -7.40 -3.73 11.66
C GLN A 57 -6.24 -3.39 12.60
N GLN A 58 -5.75 -4.38 13.31
CA GLN A 58 -4.61 -4.24 14.21
C GLN A 58 -3.43 -5.05 13.68
N LEU A 59 -2.24 -4.48 13.77
CA LEU A 59 -1.00 -5.17 13.44
C LEU A 59 -0.31 -5.64 14.71
N GLN A 60 0.14 -6.88 14.71
CA GLN A 60 1.11 -7.38 15.67
C GLN A 60 2.44 -7.51 14.97
N ILE A 61 3.44 -6.79 15.49
CA ILE A 61 4.79 -6.77 14.93
C ILE A 61 5.74 -7.43 15.90
N GLY A 62 6.49 -8.42 15.42
CA GLY A 62 7.61 -9.00 16.15
C GLY A 62 8.92 -8.65 15.46
N VAL A 63 9.91 -8.24 16.23
CA VAL A 63 11.25 -7.91 15.76
C VAL A 63 12.27 -8.79 16.49
N THR A 64 13.10 -9.47 15.72
CA THR A 64 14.18 -10.31 16.26
C THR A 64 15.50 -9.92 15.57
N PRO A 65 16.54 -9.52 16.31
CA PRO A 65 17.86 -9.29 15.74
C PRO A 65 18.40 -10.54 15.05
N VAL A 66 19.11 -10.38 13.94
CA VAL A 66 19.79 -11.49 13.29
C VAL A 66 20.88 -12.05 14.20
N GLN A 67 21.15 -13.37 14.13
CA GLN A 67 22.18 -14.04 14.94
C GLN A 67 23.52 -13.29 14.90
N GLY A 68 24.13 -13.12 16.07
CA GLY A 68 25.38 -12.37 16.23
C GLY A 68 25.20 -10.87 16.51
N LEU A 69 24.00 -10.32 16.31
CA LEU A 69 23.69 -8.91 16.61
C LEU A 69 22.79 -8.73 17.85
N GLY A 70 22.28 -9.81 18.43
CA GLY A 70 21.26 -9.75 19.49
C GLY A 70 21.72 -9.04 20.77
N SER A 71 22.99 -9.09 21.09
CA SER A 71 23.56 -8.37 22.26
C SER A 71 23.89 -6.90 22.00
N GLN A 72 23.76 -6.44 20.76
CA GLN A 72 24.09 -5.07 20.34
C GLN A 72 22.90 -4.12 20.35
N PHE A 73 21.68 -4.65 20.51
CA PHE A 73 20.47 -3.83 20.50
C PHE A 73 19.81 -3.81 21.86
N THR A 74 19.61 -2.63 22.40
CA THR A 74 18.70 -2.41 23.52
C THR A 74 17.29 -2.12 22.96
N PRO A 75 16.22 -2.44 23.71
CA PRO A 75 14.85 -2.15 23.28
C PRO A 75 14.61 -0.70 22.87
N THR A 76 15.33 0.24 23.46
CA THR A 76 15.21 1.69 23.22
C THR A 76 15.90 2.17 21.94
N GLU A 77 16.79 1.36 21.35
CA GLU A 77 17.48 1.71 20.11
C GLU A 77 16.69 1.38 18.86
N LEU A 78 15.62 0.58 18.99
CA LEU A 78 14.77 0.19 17.87
C LEU A 78 13.61 1.17 17.71
N ASN A 79 13.48 1.73 16.53
CA ASN A 79 12.31 2.52 16.14
C ASN A 79 11.55 1.75 15.06
N VAL A 80 10.34 1.32 15.37
CA VAL A 80 9.46 0.64 14.42
C VAL A 80 8.52 1.64 13.79
N TRP A 81 8.55 1.71 12.47
CA TRP A 81 7.69 2.58 11.67
C TRP A 81 6.67 1.73 10.93
N LEU A 82 5.41 2.08 11.05
CA LEU A 82 4.31 1.47 10.29
C LEU A 82 3.75 2.48 9.29
N LEU A 83 3.67 2.05 8.05
CA LEU A 83 3.12 2.82 6.96
C LEU A 83 1.96 2.02 6.35
N GLN A 84 0.76 2.55 6.44
CA GLN A 84 -0.37 2.02 5.68
C GLN A 84 -0.28 2.53 4.25
N ASN A 85 -0.38 1.62 3.27
CA ASN A 85 -0.40 1.95 1.84
C ASN A 85 0.77 2.84 1.40
N ARG A 86 1.95 2.64 2.01
CA ARG A 86 3.16 3.44 1.75
C ARG A 86 3.02 4.93 2.04
N SER A 87 1.99 5.34 2.79
CA SER A 87 1.76 6.74 3.15
C SER A 87 2.69 7.18 4.28
N TRP A 88 3.64 8.05 3.98
CA TRP A 88 4.52 8.65 4.98
C TRP A 88 3.82 9.73 5.82
N GLN A 89 2.74 10.31 5.31
CA GLN A 89 1.97 11.32 6.03
C GLN A 89 1.24 10.74 7.24
N GLN A 90 0.89 9.46 7.14
CA GLN A 90 0.18 8.72 8.19
C GLN A 90 1.09 7.71 8.90
N ALA A 91 2.40 7.87 8.74
CA ALA A 91 3.35 6.98 9.37
C ALA A 91 3.25 7.06 10.89
N LYS A 92 3.15 5.91 11.53
CA LYS A 92 3.16 5.77 12.98
C LYS A 92 4.50 5.22 13.43
N VAL A 93 5.00 5.67 14.58
CA VAL A 93 6.26 5.21 15.14
C VAL A 93 6.08 4.75 16.57
N GLN A 94 6.62 3.58 16.89
CA GLN A 94 6.76 3.11 18.26
C GLN A 94 8.23 2.87 18.58
N ARG A 95 8.68 3.40 19.70
CA ARG A 95 10.10 3.34 20.13
C ARG A 95 10.32 2.32 21.24
N THR A 96 9.26 2.01 21.98
CA THR A 96 9.34 1.06 23.09
C THR A 96 8.49 -0.16 22.75
N PRO A 97 9.03 -1.37 22.82
CA PRO A 97 8.22 -2.57 22.64
C PRO A 97 7.19 -2.71 23.76
N THR A 98 6.03 -3.25 23.41
CA THR A 98 4.97 -3.57 24.39
C THR A 98 5.39 -4.74 25.27
N LEU A 99 6.13 -5.69 24.69
CA LEU A 99 6.67 -6.85 25.37
C LEU A 99 8.07 -7.18 24.80
N PHE A 100 8.98 -7.64 25.66
CA PHE A 100 10.22 -8.22 25.18
C PHE A 100 10.57 -9.49 25.96
N ARG A 101 11.14 -10.44 25.26
CA ARG A 101 11.62 -11.72 25.83
C ARG A 101 12.95 -12.07 25.17
N GLY A 102 14.04 -11.92 25.92
CA GLY A 102 15.37 -12.12 25.36
C GLY A 102 15.61 -11.21 24.15
N ASN A 103 15.78 -11.80 22.97
CA ASN A 103 16.02 -11.07 21.72
C ASN A 103 14.73 -10.84 20.90
N TYR A 104 13.56 -11.14 21.43
CA TYR A 104 12.28 -10.91 20.75
C TYR A 104 11.59 -9.67 21.31
N PHE A 105 11.25 -8.72 20.44
CA PHE A 105 10.58 -7.48 20.77
C PHE A 105 9.22 -7.42 20.06
N GLU A 106 8.15 -7.23 20.82
CA GLU A 106 6.80 -7.17 20.32
C GLU A 106 6.23 -5.75 20.41
N TYR A 107 5.56 -5.32 19.36
CA TYR A 107 4.95 -4.00 19.22
C TYR A 107 3.47 -4.18 18.87
N THR A 108 2.61 -3.96 19.86
CA THR A 108 1.15 -4.18 19.75
C THR A 108 0.34 -3.09 20.43
N ASP A 109 0.98 -1.98 20.79
CA ASP A 109 0.23 -0.85 21.34
C ASP A 109 -0.87 -0.40 20.37
N GLU A 110 -2.11 -0.26 20.86
CA GLU A 110 -3.25 0.05 20.01
C GLU A 110 -3.12 1.39 19.30
N SER A 111 -2.59 2.41 19.98
CA SER A 111 -2.39 3.73 19.39
C SER A 111 -1.46 3.70 18.17
N PHE A 112 -0.50 2.77 18.21
CA PHE A 112 0.49 2.57 17.14
C PHE A 112 -0.01 1.59 16.08
N SER A 113 -0.55 0.45 16.49
CA SER A 113 -0.80 -0.70 15.64
C SER A 113 -2.20 -0.75 15.00
N LEU A 114 -3.11 0.11 15.46
CA LEU A 114 -4.49 0.16 14.97
C LEU A 114 -4.58 1.06 13.71
N PHE A 115 -5.14 0.51 12.64
CA PHE A 115 -5.35 1.22 11.38
C PHE A 115 -6.79 1.09 10.92
N PRO A 116 -7.36 2.13 10.29
CA PRO A 116 -8.66 2.00 9.67
C PRO A 116 -8.60 0.93 8.58
N ALA A 117 -9.60 0.03 8.59
CA ALA A 117 -9.81 -0.91 7.51
C ALA A 117 -10.58 -0.20 6.41
N GLY A 118 -10.08 -0.23 5.21
CA GLY A 118 -10.71 0.40 4.07
C GLY A 118 -9.80 0.30 2.85
N GLN A 119 -10.42 0.35 1.70
CA GLN A 119 -9.67 0.43 0.46
C GLN A 119 -9.25 1.88 0.23
N GLU A 120 -7.98 2.10 -0.03
CA GLU A 120 -7.45 3.41 -0.41
C GLU A 120 -7.99 3.84 -1.76
N TRP A 121 -8.05 2.90 -2.68
CA TRP A 121 -8.47 3.11 -4.05
C TRP A 121 -9.94 2.75 -4.25
N ARG A 122 -10.61 3.58 -5.01
CA ARG A 122 -11.95 3.24 -5.51
C ARG A 122 -11.80 2.51 -6.83
N TRP A 123 -12.46 1.38 -6.95
CA TRP A 123 -12.51 0.68 -8.22
C TRP A 123 -13.80 1.01 -8.98
N VAL A 124 -13.71 0.97 -10.27
CA VAL A 124 -14.86 1.05 -11.17
C VAL A 124 -14.71 -0.04 -12.22
N ASP A 125 -15.82 -0.72 -12.54
CA ASP A 125 -15.83 -1.75 -13.57
C ASP A 125 -16.25 -1.11 -14.90
N LEU A 126 -15.31 -1.01 -15.82
CA LEU A 126 -15.47 -0.45 -17.16
C LEU A 126 -15.35 -1.50 -18.27
N ARG A 127 -15.51 -2.79 -17.95
CA ARG A 127 -15.36 -3.87 -18.90
C ARG A 127 -16.47 -3.90 -19.97
N SER A 128 -17.57 -3.19 -19.74
CA SER A 128 -18.62 -2.95 -20.72
C SER A 128 -19.00 -1.48 -20.73
N PHE A 129 -19.11 -0.89 -21.89
CA PHE A 129 -19.68 0.44 -22.10
C PHE A 129 -21.18 0.38 -22.49
N ARG A 130 -21.70 -0.80 -22.77
CA ARG A 130 -23.13 -1.03 -23.05
C ARG A 130 -23.94 -1.23 -21.77
N LEU A 131 -23.29 -1.81 -20.74
CA LEU A 131 -23.93 -2.10 -19.47
C LEU A 131 -23.28 -1.25 -18.38
N ARG A 132 -24.08 -0.39 -17.79
CA ARG A 132 -23.66 0.43 -16.66
C ARG A 132 -23.35 -0.45 -15.44
N SER A 133 -22.14 -0.34 -14.92
CA SER A 133 -21.77 -1.03 -13.70
C SER A 133 -22.30 -0.30 -12.45
N GLU A 134 -22.26 -0.99 -11.31
CA GLU A 134 -22.82 -0.52 -10.02
C GLU A 134 -22.37 0.89 -9.61
N ARG A 135 -21.12 1.26 -9.93
CA ARG A 135 -20.52 2.54 -9.53
C ARG A 135 -20.49 3.59 -10.62
N VAL A 136 -21.00 3.26 -11.79
CA VAL A 136 -21.09 4.18 -12.92
C VAL A 136 -22.47 4.84 -12.92
N ASP A 137 -22.48 6.16 -12.85
CA ASP A 137 -23.72 6.94 -12.94
C ASP A 137 -24.18 7.08 -14.38
N ARG A 138 -23.29 7.48 -15.29
CA ARG A 138 -23.61 7.75 -16.68
C ARG A 138 -22.43 7.36 -17.59
N ILE A 139 -22.77 6.90 -18.78
CA ILE A 139 -21.86 6.64 -19.89
C ILE A 139 -22.38 7.41 -21.10
N GLU A 140 -21.52 8.21 -21.71
CA GLU A 140 -21.79 8.89 -22.98
C GLU A 140 -20.72 8.46 -23.99
N ASP A 141 -21.18 7.85 -25.07
CA ASP A 141 -20.32 7.46 -26.19
C ASP A 141 -20.44 8.52 -27.27
N SER A 142 -19.31 9.06 -27.69
CA SER A 142 -19.26 10.03 -28.77
C SER A 142 -18.81 9.34 -30.06
N ASP A 143 -19.74 9.03 -30.92
CA ASP A 143 -19.50 8.40 -32.24
C ASP A 143 -18.49 9.19 -33.11
N SER A 144 -18.37 10.49 -32.87
CA SER A 144 -17.53 11.38 -33.69
C SER A 144 -16.06 11.43 -33.28
N THR A 145 -15.73 11.05 -32.02
CA THR A 145 -14.37 11.23 -31.47
C THR A 145 -13.74 9.94 -30.95
N ALA A 146 -14.42 8.80 -31.05
CA ALA A 146 -14.03 7.54 -30.41
C ALA A 146 -13.71 7.73 -28.90
N ARG A 147 -14.43 8.64 -28.26
CA ARG A 147 -14.28 8.98 -26.85
C ARG A 147 -15.50 8.53 -26.06
N VAL A 148 -15.25 7.90 -24.94
CA VAL A 148 -16.28 7.53 -23.97
C VAL A 148 -16.08 8.33 -22.71
N ASP A 149 -17.05 9.13 -22.35
CA ASP A 149 -17.05 9.87 -21.10
C ASP A 149 -17.85 9.11 -20.04
N ILE A 150 -17.24 8.92 -18.87
CA ILE A 150 -17.82 8.12 -17.80
C ILE A 150 -17.87 8.93 -16.52
N TRP A 151 -19.06 8.99 -15.92
CA TRP A 151 -19.27 9.61 -14.62
C TRP A 151 -19.41 8.53 -13.54
N VAL A 152 -18.56 8.61 -12.54
CA VAL A 152 -18.61 7.72 -11.37
C VAL A 152 -19.47 8.38 -10.30
N ASN A 153 -20.35 7.62 -9.68
CA ASN A 153 -21.20 8.10 -8.59
C ASN A 153 -20.32 8.55 -7.40
N PRO A 154 -20.28 9.86 -7.07
CA PRO A 154 -19.48 10.37 -5.97
C PRO A 154 -20.02 9.94 -4.59
N ASP A 155 -21.32 9.69 -4.50
CA ASP A 155 -22.03 9.37 -3.26
C ASP A 155 -22.00 7.88 -2.93
N TYR A 156 -21.37 7.07 -3.79
CA TYR A 156 -21.21 5.65 -3.46
C TYR A 156 -20.44 5.51 -2.15
N PRO A 157 -21.04 4.95 -1.10
CA PRO A 157 -20.47 4.99 0.23
C PRO A 157 -19.08 4.35 0.24
N ARG A 158 -18.12 5.03 0.85
CA ARG A 158 -16.89 4.40 1.28
C ARG A 158 -17.27 3.43 2.40
N GLU A 159 -17.55 2.21 2.03
CA GLU A 159 -17.78 1.20 3.04
C GLU A 159 -16.48 1.00 3.83
N GLY A 160 -16.46 1.51 5.08
CA GLY A 160 -15.43 1.21 6.06
C GLY A 160 -15.51 -0.23 6.57
N LYS A 161 -16.08 -1.12 5.78
CA LYS A 161 -16.14 -2.55 6.06
C LYS A 161 -14.88 -3.20 5.52
N MET A 162 -14.24 -4.01 6.33
CA MET A 162 -13.22 -4.93 5.86
C MET A 162 -13.80 -5.71 4.67
N SER A 163 -13.36 -5.38 3.47
CA SER A 163 -13.73 -6.11 2.29
C SER A 163 -12.89 -7.40 2.24
N LEU A 164 -13.41 -8.46 2.85
CA LEU A 164 -12.85 -9.79 2.72
C LEU A 164 -13.05 -10.37 1.31
N LEU A 165 -13.91 -9.76 0.51
CA LEU A 165 -14.37 -10.33 -0.76
C LEU A 165 -13.72 -9.70 -2.00
N ASN A 166 -13.25 -8.46 -1.91
CA ASN A 166 -12.63 -7.78 -3.04
C ASN A 166 -11.20 -7.40 -2.71
N ARG A 167 -10.25 -8.05 -3.39
CA ARG A 167 -8.84 -7.72 -3.28
C ARG A 167 -8.62 -6.28 -3.74
N ASP A 168 -7.99 -5.48 -2.90
CA ASP A 168 -7.49 -4.19 -3.33
C ASP A 168 -6.34 -4.40 -4.32
N ILE A 169 -6.44 -3.79 -5.47
CA ILE A 169 -5.44 -3.87 -6.54
C ILE A 169 -4.43 -2.70 -6.47
N ASP A 170 -4.43 -1.93 -5.37
CA ASP A 170 -3.47 -0.88 -5.08
C ASP A 170 -3.31 0.17 -6.22
N GLY A 171 -4.41 0.50 -6.88
CA GLY A 171 -4.43 1.45 -8.00
C GLY A 171 -3.92 0.89 -9.33
N ILE A 172 -3.70 -0.41 -9.43
CA ILE A 172 -3.43 -1.09 -10.70
C ILE A 172 -4.76 -1.25 -11.45
N TYR A 173 -4.71 -1.18 -12.75
CA TYR A 173 -5.87 -1.46 -13.60
C TYR A 173 -5.71 -2.80 -14.31
N ILE A 174 -6.83 -3.43 -14.59
CA ILE A 174 -6.90 -4.67 -15.39
C ILE A 174 -7.59 -4.31 -16.69
N VAL A 175 -6.99 -4.67 -17.82
CA VAL A 175 -7.59 -4.48 -19.13
C VAL A 175 -8.35 -5.72 -19.52
N GLU A 176 -9.68 -5.60 -19.59
CA GLU A 176 -10.59 -6.69 -19.99
C GLU A 176 -11.81 -6.07 -20.65
N SER A 177 -12.39 -6.69 -21.67
CA SER A 177 -13.65 -6.26 -22.26
C SER A 177 -14.66 -7.39 -22.24
N ARG A 178 -15.88 -7.08 -21.79
CA ARG A 178 -17.03 -7.99 -21.88
C ARG A 178 -17.77 -7.85 -23.20
N ASP A 179 -17.62 -6.69 -23.87
CA ASP A 179 -18.29 -6.40 -25.13
C ASP A 179 -17.55 -7.02 -26.31
N ASN A 180 -16.27 -7.37 -26.13
CA ASN A 180 -15.46 -8.08 -27.12
C ASN A 180 -14.77 -9.29 -26.49
N PRO A 181 -15.29 -10.51 -26.68
CA PRO A 181 -14.74 -11.73 -26.09
C PRO A 181 -13.31 -12.07 -26.57
N ASN A 182 -12.86 -11.47 -27.68
CA ASN A 182 -11.51 -11.70 -28.21
C ASN A 182 -10.46 -10.71 -27.66
N SER A 183 -10.84 -9.77 -26.79
CA SER A 183 -9.91 -8.78 -26.23
C SER A 183 -8.87 -9.35 -25.27
N GLN A 184 -9.09 -10.56 -24.75
CA GLN A 184 -8.14 -11.25 -23.86
C GLN A 184 -6.90 -11.80 -24.58
N LEU A 185 -6.87 -11.76 -25.92
CA LEU A 185 -5.77 -12.31 -26.75
C LEU A 185 -4.73 -11.25 -27.14
N GLN A 186 -4.87 -10.00 -26.67
CA GLN A 186 -4.00 -8.88 -27.07
C GLN A 186 -3.21 -8.27 -25.91
N GLY A 187 -3.04 -8.97 -24.79
CA GLY A 187 -2.25 -8.55 -23.66
C GLY A 187 -0.87 -9.20 -23.64
#